data_c31dbd9c7d515626de8380c3352d2fdf
#
_entry.id   c31dbd9c7d515626de8380c3352d2fdf
#
_cell.length_a   1.000
_cell.length_b   1.000
_cell.length_c   1.000
_cell.angle_alpha   90.00
_cell.angle_beta   90.00
_cell.angle_gamma   90.00
#
_symmetry.space_group_name_H-M   'P 1'
#
loop_
_entity.id
_entity.type
_entity.pdbx_description
1 polymer ?
#
loop_
_entity_poly.entity_id
_entity_poly.type
_entity_poly.pdbx_seq_one_letter_code
_entity_poly.pdbx_strand_id
1 'polypeptide(L)'
;FEQTGKGTYLFGFEESYGCLIGTYARDKDAIVATMALCEAAAYYKTQGKTLWDAMIDMYEKYGYYKEEVESMTLKGIEGLAKIQNILETLRKEPPVQIGDYKVLKARDYKQDTVKDLETGEVTATGLPSSNVLYYDLNDDAWVCVRPSGTEPKVKFYYGIKGTSLQDADEKAATLGKTVLA
;
A
#
# COMPACT_ATOMS: atom_id res chain seq x y z
N PHE A 1 7.64 10.58 17.14
CA PHE A 1 8.79 10.08 17.93
C PHE A 1 9.85 11.17 18.11
N GLU A 2 10.59 11.59 17.07
CA GLU A 2 11.68 12.56 17.20
C GLU A 2 11.23 13.96 17.64
N GLN A 3 10.11 14.44 17.13
CA GLN A 3 9.56 15.75 17.47
C GLN A 3 8.90 15.80 18.85
N THR A 4 8.34 14.71 19.31
CA THR A 4 7.51 14.68 20.53
C THR A 4 8.17 13.94 21.70
N GLY A 5 9.22 13.17 21.45
CA GLY A 5 9.85 12.25 22.43
C GLY A 5 8.93 11.12 22.89
N LYS A 6 7.76 10.95 22.24
CA LYS A 6 6.77 9.92 22.61
C LYS A 6 6.84 8.74 21.66
N GLY A 7 6.59 7.55 22.21
CA GLY A 7 6.66 6.28 21.46
C GLY A 7 8.09 5.76 21.31
N THR A 8 8.21 4.57 20.77
CA THR A 8 9.49 3.90 20.48
C THR A 8 9.44 3.39 19.05
N TYR A 9 10.42 3.78 18.24
CA TYR A 9 10.57 3.20 16.93
C TYR A 9 11.13 1.78 17.06
N LEU A 10 10.42 0.80 16.55
CA LEU A 10 10.83 -0.60 16.59
C LEU A 10 11.30 -1.08 15.23
N PHE A 11 10.48 -0.85 14.19
CA PHE A 11 10.67 -1.39 12.86
C PHE A 11 9.93 -0.55 11.82
N GLY A 12 10.50 -0.40 10.64
CA GLY A 12 9.88 0.20 9.46
C GLY A 12 10.31 -0.53 8.20
N PHE A 13 9.44 -0.59 7.20
CA PHE A 13 9.72 -1.29 5.94
C PHE A 13 9.02 -0.62 4.76
N GLU A 14 9.48 -0.96 3.57
CA GLU A 14 8.90 -0.56 2.29
C GLU A 14 8.43 -1.78 1.51
N GLU A 15 7.50 -1.59 0.57
CA GLU A 15 7.06 -2.65 -0.34
C GLU A 15 8.20 -3.20 -1.21
N SER A 16 9.24 -2.41 -1.41
CA SER A 16 10.44 -2.73 -2.21
C SER A 16 11.54 -3.42 -1.42
N TYR A 17 11.19 -4.18 -0.39
CA TYR A 17 12.07 -5.05 0.42
C TYR A 17 13.04 -4.32 1.36
N GLY A 18 13.03 -2.99 1.40
CA GLY A 18 13.86 -2.24 2.33
C GLY A 18 13.27 -2.22 3.73
N CYS A 19 14.07 -2.47 4.77
CA CYS A 19 13.64 -2.31 6.13
C CYS A 19 14.74 -1.72 7.04
N LEU A 20 14.30 -1.18 8.18
CA LEU A 20 15.15 -0.66 9.24
C LEU A 20 14.62 -1.12 10.60
N ILE A 21 15.50 -1.63 11.44
CA ILE A 21 15.21 -2.04 12.81
C ILE A 21 15.96 -1.12 13.77
N GLY A 22 15.25 -0.49 14.70
CA GLY A 22 15.86 0.45 15.65
C GLY A 22 16.18 1.82 15.07
N THR A 23 16.91 2.64 15.82
CA THR A 23 17.06 4.09 15.59
C THR A 23 18.47 4.55 15.21
N TYR A 24 19.40 3.62 14.93
CA TYR A 24 20.81 3.92 14.65
C TYR A 24 21.03 4.56 13.28
N ALA A 25 20.09 4.40 12.33
CA ALA A 25 20.11 4.99 11.00
C ALA A 25 18.76 5.67 10.68
N ARG A 26 18.70 6.37 9.54
CA ARG A 26 17.49 7.05 9.04
C ARG A 26 17.03 6.52 7.69
N ASP A 27 17.63 5.47 7.21
CA ASP A 27 17.30 4.82 5.96
C ASP A 27 17.42 3.29 6.13
N LYS A 28 16.91 2.56 5.17
CA LYS A 28 16.92 1.10 5.13
C LYS A 28 18.34 0.55 5.22
N ASP A 29 18.50 -0.56 5.94
CA ASP A 29 19.78 -1.26 6.09
C ASP A 29 19.63 -2.75 5.80
N ALA A 30 20.16 -3.17 4.66
CA ALA A 30 20.10 -4.55 4.21
C ALA A 30 20.91 -5.52 5.09
N ILE A 31 21.97 -5.05 5.76
CA ILE A 31 22.80 -5.89 6.63
C ILE A 31 22.01 -6.25 7.88
N VAL A 32 21.42 -5.26 8.55
CA VAL A 32 20.57 -5.47 9.72
C VAL A 32 19.32 -6.29 9.34
N ALA A 33 18.72 -6.03 8.18
CA ALA A 33 17.61 -6.84 7.69
C ALA A 33 17.99 -8.33 7.54
N THR A 34 19.16 -8.61 6.97
CA THR A 34 19.69 -9.97 6.82
C THR A 34 19.94 -10.64 8.19
N MET A 35 20.56 -9.92 9.12
CA MET A 35 20.81 -10.42 10.48
C MET A 35 19.50 -10.78 11.18
N ALA A 36 18.51 -9.88 11.14
CA ALA A 36 17.20 -10.10 11.77
C ALA A 36 16.45 -11.28 11.13
N LEU A 37 16.54 -11.44 9.81
CA LEU A 37 15.94 -12.58 9.12
C LEU A 37 16.60 -13.91 9.53
N CYS A 38 17.93 -13.93 9.66
CA CYS A 38 18.66 -15.11 10.15
C CYS A 38 18.29 -15.43 11.61
N GLU A 39 18.17 -14.43 12.47
CA GLU A 39 17.74 -14.59 13.86
C GLU A 39 16.31 -15.14 13.94
N ALA A 40 15.38 -14.58 13.17
CA ALA A 40 14.00 -15.09 13.06
C ALA A 40 13.97 -16.55 12.59
N ALA A 41 14.75 -16.90 11.55
CA ALA A 41 14.84 -18.26 11.06
C ALA A 41 15.40 -19.24 12.12
N ALA A 42 16.43 -18.83 12.85
CA ALA A 42 16.99 -19.62 13.96
C ALA A 42 15.96 -19.81 15.08
N TYR A 43 15.24 -18.75 15.45
CA TYR A 43 14.18 -18.81 16.48
C TYR A 43 13.07 -19.79 16.09
N TYR A 44 12.51 -19.69 14.89
CA TYR A 44 11.46 -20.62 14.44
C TYR A 44 11.95 -22.04 14.27
N LYS A 45 13.22 -22.23 13.88
CA LYS A 45 13.84 -23.56 13.83
C LYS A 45 13.88 -24.25 15.18
N THR A 46 14.06 -23.52 16.30
CA THR A 46 13.98 -24.11 17.66
C THR A 46 12.59 -24.62 18.01
N GLN A 47 11.56 -24.16 17.28
CA GLN A 47 10.16 -24.59 17.42
C GLN A 47 9.76 -25.64 16.37
N GLY A 48 10.70 -26.14 15.56
CA GLY A 48 10.44 -27.08 14.48
C GLY A 48 9.72 -26.45 13.27
N LYS A 49 9.76 -25.12 13.14
CA LYS A 49 9.09 -24.38 12.07
C LYS A 49 10.09 -23.74 11.12
N THR A 50 9.68 -23.58 9.87
CA THR A 50 10.34 -22.72 8.87
C THR A 50 9.79 -21.31 8.96
N LEU A 51 10.41 -20.33 8.27
CA LEU A 51 9.84 -18.99 8.11
C LEU A 51 8.51 -19.01 7.32
N TRP A 52 8.36 -19.98 6.42
CA TRP A 52 7.09 -20.16 5.70
C TRP A 52 5.97 -20.59 6.65
N ASP A 53 6.23 -21.56 7.53
CA ASP A 53 5.24 -21.98 8.52
C ASP A 53 4.84 -20.82 9.44
N ALA A 54 5.82 -20.00 9.87
CA ALA A 54 5.56 -18.81 10.67
C ALA A 54 4.73 -17.77 9.93
N MET A 55 4.93 -17.62 8.62
CA MET A 55 4.13 -16.73 7.77
C MET A 55 2.69 -17.25 7.64
N ILE A 56 2.50 -18.55 7.47
CA ILE A 56 1.15 -19.15 7.45
C ILE A 56 0.44 -18.94 8.79
N ASP A 57 1.11 -19.18 9.93
CA ASP A 57 0.53 -18.90 11.25
C ASP A 57 0.09 -17.42 11.38
N MET A 58 0.86 -16.50 10.81
CA MET A 58 0.53 -15.07 10.81
C MET A 58 -0.71 -14.80 9.95
N TYR A 59 -0.82 -15.39 8.76
CA TYR A 59 -1.99 -15.26 7.91
C TYR A 59 -3.24 -15.86 8.55
N GLU A 60 -3.13 -17.04 9.17
CA GLU A 60 -4.24 -17.65 9.90
C GLU A 60 -4.73 -16.78 11.06
N LYS A 61 -3.80 -16.13 11.75
CA LYS A 61 -4.12 -15.29 12.90
C LYS A 61 -4.71 -13.93 12.53
N TYR A 62 -4.18 -13.27 11.49
CA TYR A 62 -4.50 -11.87 11.18
C TYR A 62 -5.31 -11.69 9.90
N GLY A 63 -5.35 -12.69 9.02
CA GLY A 63 -6.00 -12.68 7.72
C GLY A 63 -5.02 -12.82 6.57
N TYR A 64 -5.52 -13.31 5.44
CA TYR A 64 -4.72 -13.56 4.23
C TYR A 64 -4.68 -12.28 3.39
N TYR A 65 -3.76 -11.37 3.74
CA TYR A 65 -3.56 -10.12 3.01
C TYR A 65 -2.61 -10.34 1.83
N LYS A 66 -2.97 -9.76 0.70
CA LYS A 66 -2.16 -9.73 -0.52
C LYS A 66 -2.05 -8.30 -1.03
N GLU A 67 -0.84 -7.85 -1.28
CA GLU A 67 -0.54 -6.54 -1.85
C GLU A 67 0.21 -6.71 -3.17
N GLU A 68 -0.15 -5.88 -4.14
CA GLU A 68 0.42 -5.91 -5.49
C GLU A 68 0.59 -4.48 -6.01
N VAL A 69 1.36 -4.33 -7.08
CA VAL A 69 1.56 -3.07 -7.76
C VAL A 69 1.47 -3.25 -9.27
N GLU A 70 0.62 -2.46 -9.89
CA GLU A 70 0.57 -2.34 -11.35
C GLU A 70 1.17 -1.01 -11.79
N SER A 71 1.76 -0.99 -12.97
CA SER A 71 2.42 0.19 -13.51
C SER A 71 1.99 0.44 -14.94
N MET A 72 1.48 1.64 -15.20
CA MET A 72 1.15 2.10 -16.54
C MET A 72 2.18 3.14 -17.00
N THR A 73 2.89 2.85 -18.09
CA THR A 73 3.85 3.78 -18.71
C THR A 73 3.24 4.36 -19.98
N LEU A 74 3.11 5.68 -20.03
CA LEU A 74 2.59 6.42 -21.18
C LEU A 74 3.72 7.27 -21.77
N LYS A 75 4.30 6.83 -22.88
CA LYS A 75 5.50 7.46 -23.47
C LYS A 75 5.21 8.86 -24.04
N GLY A 76 6.23 9.72 -23.99
CA GLY A 76 6.24 11.05 -24.58
C GLY A 76 5.56 12.14 -23.72
N ILE A 77 5.56 13.36 -24.24
CA ILE A 77 4.98 14.55 -23.57
C ILE A 77 3.46 14.38 -23.39
N GLU A 78 2.80 13.80 -24.37
CA GLU A 78 1.36 13.49 -24.31
C GLU A 78 1.04 12.48 -23.19
N GLY A 79 1.98 11.57 -22.90
CA GLY A 79 1.84 10.59 -21.82
C GLY A 79 1.79 11.26 -20.45
N LEU A 80 2.65 12.23 -20.19
CA LEU A 80 2.61 13.01 -18.93
C LEU A 80 1.30 13.77 -18.77
N ALA A 81 0.82 14.41 -19.83
CA ALA A 81 -0.46 15.12 -19.82
C ALA A 81 -1.63 14.17 -19.55
N LYS A 82 -1.63 12.98 -20.14
CA LYS A 82 -2.64 11.95 -19.88
C LYS A 82 -2.63 11.48 -18.42
N ILE A 83 -1.45 11.23 -17.83
CA ILE A 83 -1.33 10.85 -16.42
C ILE A 83 -1.89 11.94 -15.51
N GLN A 84 -1.55 13.21 -15.77
CA GLN A 84 -2.08 14.32 -15.00
C GLN A 84 -3.61 14.41 -15.12
N ASN A 85 -4.13 14.21 -16.33
CA ASN A 85 -5.57 14.24 -16.57
C ASN A 85 -6.32 13.11 -15.85
N ILE A 86 -5.75 11.89 -15.83
CA ILE A 86 -6.28 10.77 -15.05
C ILE A 86 -6.40 11.16 -13.58
N LEU A 87 -5.33 11.68 -12.98
CA LEU A 87 -5.34 12.07 -11.56
C LEU A 87 -6.33 13.21 -11.27
N GLU A 88 -6.41 14.20 -12.16
CA GLU A 88 -7.37 15.31 -11.98
C GLU A 88 -8.82 14.84 -12.13
N THR A 89 -9.09 13.90 -13.02
CA THR A 89 -10.42 13.28 -13.15
C THR A 89 -10.78 12.52 -11.89
N LEU A 90 -9.89 11.66 -11.39
CA LEU A 90 -10.09 10.88 -10.18
C LEU A 90 -10.24 11.75 -8.92
N ARG A 91 -9.65 12.97 -8.90
CA ARG A 91 -9.86 13.94 -7.82
C ARG A 91 -11.22 14.59 -7.86
N LYS A 92 -11.64 15.02 -9.05
CA LYS A 92 -12.94 15.71 -9.23
C LYS A 92 -14.10 14.78 -8.98
N GLU A 93 -13.98 13.57 -9.50
CA GLU A 93 -15.02 12.54 -9.47
C GLU A 93 -14.44 11.23 -8.94
N PRO A 94 -14.25 11.12 -7.60
CA PRO A 94 -13.79 9.88 -7.02
C PRO A 94 -14.73 8.73 -7.38
N PRO A 95 -14.19 7.56 -7.80
CA PRO A 95 -15.02 6.41 -8.13
C PRO A 95 -15.81 5.95 -6.89
N VAL A 96 -17.05 5.56 -7.09
CA VAL A 96 -17.89 4.97 -6.04
C VAL A 96 -17.69 3.45 -5.93
N GLN A 97 -17.09 2.86 -6.97
CA GLN A 97 -16.79 1.43 -7.08
C GLN A 97 -15.52 1.21 -7.90
N ILE A 98 -14.69 0.25 -7.49
CA ILE A 98 -13.52 -0.22 -8.22
C ILE A 98 -13.62 -1.75 -8.31
N GLY A 99 -13.90 -2.28 -9.51
CA GLY A 99 -14.24 -3.68 -9.69
C GLY A 99 -15.45 -4.10 -8.87
N ASP A 100 -15.29 -5.13 -8.07
CA ASP A 100 -16.34 -5.64 -7.19
C ASP A 100 -16.41 -4.91 -5.82
N TYR A 101 -15.49 -3.96 -5.58
CA TYR A 101 -15.37 -3.28 -4.30
C TYR A 101 -16.05 -1.91 -4.30
N LYS A 102 -16.86 -1.64 -3.27
CA LYS A 102 -17.42 -0.31 -2.99
C LYS A 102 -16.31 0.57 -2.40
N VAL A 103 -16.20 1.80 -2.89
CA VAL A 103 -15.31 2.82 -2.30
C VAL A 103 -16.01 3.45 -1.11
N LEU A 104 -15.39 3.35 0.06
CA LEU A 104 -15.90 3.90 1.32
C LEU A 104 -15.37 5.32 1.54
N LYS A 105 -14.06 5.52 1.31
CA LYS A 105 -13.40 6.83 1.47
C LYS A 105 -12.46 7.11 0.33
N ALA A 106 -12.39 8.37 -0.08
CA ALA A 106 -11.42 8.89 -1.02
C ALA A 106 -10.50 9.89 -0.31
N ARG A 107 -9.19 9.61 -0.31
CA ARG A 107 -8.16 10.47 0.27
C ARG A 107 -7.36 11.13 -0.83
N ASP A 108 -7.23 12.45 -0.77
CA ASP A 108 -6.35 13.22 -1.63
C ASP A 108 -5.28 13.92 -0.78
N TYR A 109 -4.07 13.38 -0.81
CA TYR A 109 -2.96 13.92 -0.04
C TYR A 109 -2.42 15.25 -0.60
N LYS A 110 -2.73 15.58 -1.86
CA LYS A 110 -2.38 16.88 -2.44
C LYS A 110 -3.25 18.01 -1.88
N GLN A 111 -4.52 17.71 -1.64
CA GLN A 111 -5.52 18.65 -1.12
C GLN A 111 -5.72 18.54 0.39
N ASP A 112 -5.02 17.62 1.06
CA ASP A 112 -5.18 17.32 2.49
C ASP A 112 -6.64 17.00 2.86
N THR A 113 -7.30 16.13 2.07
CA THR A 113 -8.71 15.78 2.28
C THR A 113 -8.93 14.27 2.38
N VAL A 114 -9.84 13.88 3.25
CA VAL A 114 -10.44 12.54 3.34
C VAL A 114 -11.95 12.73 3.21
N LYS A 115 -12.53 12.27 2.12
CA LYS A 115 -13.97 12.32 1.88
C LYS A 115 -14.57 10.95 2.15
N ASP A 116 -15.49 10.87 3.09
CA ASP A 116 -16.36 9.71 3.27
C ASP A 116 -17.45 9.74 2.18
N LEU A 117 -17.55 8.70 1.35
CA LEU A 117 -18.45 8.70 0.19
C LEU A 117 -19.89 8.29 0.57
N GLU A 118 -20.10 7.78 1.78
CA GLU A 118 -21.43 7.42 2.27
C GLU A 118 -22.10 8.59 2.97
N THR A 119 -21.38 9.29 3.84
CA THR A 119 -21.89 10.42 4.62
C THR A 119 -21.67 11.77 3.94
N GLY A 120 -20.71 11.86 3.02
CA GLY A 120 -20.25 13.12 2.41
C GLY A 120 -19.36 13.96 3.33
N GLU A 121 -19.01 13.48 4.53
CA GLU A 121 -18.14 14.19 5.45
C GLU A 121 -16.72 14.33 4.86
N VAL A 122 -16.11 15.50 5.07
CA VAL A 122 -14.74 15.79 4.63
C VAL A 122 -13.91 16.18 5.84
N THR A 123 -12.80 15.48 6.04
CA THR A 123 -11.81 15.75 7.09
C THR A 123 -10.41 15.91 6.48
N ALA A 124 -9.44 16.38 7.27
CA ALA A 124 -8.04 16.45 6.82
C ALA A 124 -7.34 15.10 6.96
N THR A 125 -6.34 14.84 6.10
CA THR A 125 -5.43 13.70 6.25
C THR A 125 -4.45 13.93 7.40
N GLY A 126 -4.08 15.20 7.64
CA GLY A 126 -3.08 15.60 8.63
C GLY A 126 -1.65 15.18 8.26
N LEU A 127 -1.39 14.89 6.98
CA LEU A 127 -0.10 14.43 6.47
C LEU A 127 0.50 15.45 5.49
N PRO A 128 1.83 15.42 5.28
CA PRO A 128 2.48 16.28 4.30
C PRO A 128 1.88 16.12 2.89
N SER A 129 1.74 17.24 2.18
CA SER A 129 1.18 17.25 0.83
C SER A 129 2.00 16.38 -0.13
N SER A 130 1.33 15.50 -0.84
CA SER A 130 1.91 14.66 -1.89
C SER A 130 0.89 14.37 -2.99
N ASN A 131 1.36 14.15 -4.22
CA ASN A 131 0.48 13.86 -5.35
C ASN A 131 0.04 12.40 -5.36
N VAL A 132 -0.74 12.02 -4.34
CA VAL A 132 -1.23 10.65 -4.12
C VAL A 132 -2.73 10.69 -3.89
N LEU A 133 -3.43 9.73 -4.48
CA LEU A 133 -4.83 9.41 -4.19
C LEU A 133 -4.89 8.04 -3.54
N TYR A 134 -5.77 7.87 -2.56
CA TYR A 134 -5.96 6.61 -1.87
C TYR A 134 -7.45 6.35 -1.64
N TYR A 135 -7.88 5.16 -1.94
CA TYR A 135 -9.27 4.74 -1.82
C TYR A 135 -9.36 3.61 -0.79
N ASP A 136 -10.06 3.85 0.31
CA ASP A 136 -10.47 2.79 1.23
C ASP A 136 -11.66 2.06 0.63
N LEU A 137 -11.57 0.77 0.50
CA LEU A 137 -12.61 -0.09 -0.07
C LEU A 137 -13.25 -0.95 1.04
N ASN A 138 -14.40 -1.58 0.74
CA ASN A 138 -14.93 -2.57 1.64
C ASN A 138 -14.03 -3.81 1.74
N ASP A 139 -14.28 -4.68 2.73
CA ASP A 139 -13.57 -5.94 2.98
C ASP A 139 -12.06 -5.77 3.21
N ASP A 140 -11.66 -4.69 3.90
CA ASP A 140 -10.27 -4.34 4.17
C ASP A 140 -9.40 -4.18 2.91
N ALA A 141 -10.01 -3.95 1.74
CA ALA A 141 -9.30 -3.68 0.50
C ALA A 141 -8.98 -2.20 0.33
N TRP A 142 -8.00 -1.88 -0.51
CA TRP A 142 -7.61 -0.51 -0.80
C TRP A 142 -6.89 -0.38 -2.14
N VAL A 143 -6.92 0.83 -2.72
CA VAL A 143 -6.17 1.20 -3.92
C VAL A 143 -5.49 2.54 -3.71
N CYS A 144 -4.21 2.64 -4.06
CA CYS A 144 -3.42 3.88 -4.02
C CYS A 144 -2.88 4.20 -5.41
N VAL A 145 -3.10 5.43 -5.87
CA VAL A 145 -2.67 5.91 -7.20
C VAL A 145 -1.59 6.96 -7.01
N ARG A 146 -0.41 6.69 -7.56
CA ARG A 146 0.76 7.57 -7.44
C ARG A 146 1.48 7.72 -8.78
N PRO A 147 1.60 8.94 -9.34
CA PRO A 147 2.45 9.18 -10.49
C PRO A 147 3.93 9.11 -10.11
N SER A 148 4.78 8.71 -11.04
CA SER A 148 6.23 8.85 -10.88
C SER A 148 6.61 10.33 -10.94
N GLY A 149 7.57 10.75 -10.11
CA GLY A 149 8.10 12.12 -10.14
C GLY A 149 9.08 12.37 -11.30
N THR A 150 9.65 11.32 -11.90
CA THR A 150 10.74 11.41 -12.87
C THR A 150 10.44 10.76 -14.22
N GLU A 151 9.45 9.88 -14.29
CA GLU A 151 9.11 9.11 -15.48
C GLU A 151 7.64 9.30 -15.87
N PRO A 152 7.25 9.18 -17.15
CA PRO A 152 5.86 9.21 -17.60
C PRO A 152 5.14 7.91 -17.23
N LYS A 153 4.98 7.68 -15.93
CA LYS A 153 4.50 6.45 -15.33
C LYS A 153 3.56 6.75 -14.17
N VAL A 154 2.49 6.00 -14.06
CA VAL A 154 1.62 5.96 -12.90
C VAL A 154 1.63 4.54 -12.31
N LYS A 155 1.70 4.46 -11.00
CA LYS A 155 1.63 3.21 -10.25
C LYS A 155 0.29 3.12 -9.51
N PHE A 156 -0.28 1.94 -9.54
CA PHE A 156 -1.45 1.56 -8.79
C PHE A 156 -1.01 0.49 -7.79
N TYR A 157 -0.94 0.86 -6.53
CA TYR A 157 -0.74 -0.08 -5.44
C TYR A 157 -2.12 -0.49 -4.95
N TYR A 158 -2.30 -1.74 -4.62
CA TYR A 158 -3.56 -2.21 -4.07
C TYR A 158 -3.34 -3.38 -3.13
N GLY A 159 -4.21 -3.49 -2.16
CA GLY A 159 -4.24 -4.57 -1.20
C GLY A 159 -5.65 -5.11 -1.05
N ILE A 160 -5.72 -6.40 -0.82
CA ILE A 160 -6.97 -7.13 -0.55
C ILE A 160 -6.80 -8.08 0.61
N LYS A 161 -7.91 -8.56 1.15
CA LYS A 161 -7.98 -9.62 2.14
C LYS A 161 -8.74 -10.81 1.58
N GLY A 162 -8.11 -11.97 1.63
CA GLY A 162 -8.72 -13.24 1.25
C GLY A 162 -9.13 -14.08 2.45
N THR A 163 -9.82 -15.16 2.18
CA THR A 163 -10.18 -16.23 3.12
C THR A 163 -9.13 -17.37 3.12
N SER A 164 -8.27 -17.38 2.11
CA SER A 164 -7.13 -18.27 1.94
C SER A 164 -6.08 -17.60 1.05
N LEU A 165 -4.86 -18.17 0.94
CA LEU A 165 -3.83 -17.68 0.02
C LEU A 165 -4.35 -17.65 -1.42
N GLN A 166 -5.00 -18.74 -1.86
CA GLN A 166 -5.53 -18.83 -3.21
C GLN A 166 -6.61 -17.77 -3.47
N ASP A 167 -7.56 -17.58 -2.55
CA ASP A 167 -8.61 -16.55 -2.66
C ASP A 167 -8.00 -15.14 -2.71
N ALA A 168 -6.95 -14.90 -1.90
CA ALA A 168 -6.23 -13.64 -1.93
C ALA A 168 -5.54 -13.40 -3.29
N ASP A 169 -4.87 -14.41 -3.85
CA ASP A 169 -4.23 -14.32 -5.17
C ASP A 169 -5.25 -14.05 -6.29
N GLU A 170 -6.39 -14.74 -6.29
CA GLU A 170 -7.45 -14.58 -7.29
C GLU A 170 -8.09 -13.17 -7.23
N LYS A 171 -8.39 -12.69 -6.03
CA LYS A 171 -8.93 -11.34 -5.80
C LYS A 171 -7.93 -10.26 -6.20
N ALA A 172 -6.65 -10.39 -5.82
CA ALA A 172 -5.61 -9.44 -6.22
C ALA A 172 -5.45 -9.38 -7.74
N ALA A 173 -5.39 -10.53 -8.41
CA ALA A 173 -5.30 -10.59 -9.87
C ALA A 173 -6.51 -9.94 -10.57
N THR A 174 -7.71 -10.06 -9.99
CA THR A 174 -8.94 -9.44 -10.52
C THR A 174 -8.90 -7.93 -10.36
N LEU A 175 -8.54 -7.45 -9.17
CA LEU A 175 -8.44 -6.01 -8.89
C LEU A 175 -7.34 -5.36 -9.73
N GLY A 176 -6.18 -6.04 -9.92
CA GLY A 176 -5.08 -5.56 -10.75
C GLY A 176 -5.49 -5.30 -12.20
N LYS A 177 -6.31 -6.19 -12.80
CA LYS A 177 -6.87 -5.96 -14.14
C LYS A 177 -7.81 -4.75 -14.18
N THR A 178 -8.60 -4.56 -13.12
CA THR A 178 -9.56 -3.47 -13.03
C THR A 178 -8.88 -2.11 -12.92
N VAL A 179 -7.82 -1.98 -12.12
CA VAL A 179 -7.12 -0.68 -11.96
C VAL A 179 -6.35 -0.24 -13.21
N LEU A 180 -6.09 -1.16 -14.15
CA LEU A 180 -5.47 -0.87 -15.44
C LEU A 180 -6.47 -0.57 -16.57
N ALA A 181 -7.74 -0.90 -16.42
CA ALA A 181 -8.80 -0.69 -17.39
C ALA A 181 -9.28 0.77 -17.42
#